data_101e5374e89b3424b4bd75f78f581999
#
_entry.id   101e5374e89b3424b4bd75f78f581999
#
_cell.length_a   1.000
_cell.length_b   1.000
_cell.length_c   1.000
_cell.angle_alpha   90.00
_cell.angle_beta   90.00
_cell.angle_gamma   90.00
#
_symmetry.space_group_name_H-M   'P 1'
#
loop_
_entity.id
_entity.type
_entity.pdbx_description
1 polymer ?
#
loop_
_entity_poly.entity_id
_entity_poly.type
_entity_poly.pdbx_seq_one_letter_code
_entity_poly.pdbx_strand_id
1 'polypeptide(L)'
;ADIAIMDKDRPMVPYIIVELKKPKLTDGKEQLKSYCNATGAPIGVWTNGEQISCYNRKDPNFFEEISDIPKATQKLSDIINEKFTYEDLKRKDKISTQKKSLRSLIKEMEDEVLASAGVDSFEEIFKLIFTKLYDELICANDPTAYLQFRNTGDTDYELKEKIQGLFDDAKKKWEGIFTDESKILLSPSHLAVCVASLQDIKLFNNNLDVVDDAFEYLMSKAQKGEKGQYFTPRYVIDMCVKMMNPTTKDKIIDTACGSSGFTVHSIFKVWKDIRRGKGLPEGDGFTAAERIPEETNFVRDNVFAIDFDEKTVRVARTLNLIAGDGQTNVLHLNTLDYSRWGETTKQEDWIDTYNEGFKKLKKL
;
A
#
# COMPACT_ATOMS: atom_id res chain seq x y z
N ALA A 1 -20.99 19.12 20.25
CA ALA A 1 -20.61 18.24 21.36
C ALA A 1 -20.72 18.99 22.68
N ASP A 2 -21.23 18.33 23.68
CA ASP A 2 -21.40 18.97 24.99
C ASP A 2 -20.13 18.83 25.84
N ILE A 3 -19.41 17.72 25.73
CA ILE A 3 -18.16 17.49 26.44
C ILE A 3 -17.13 16.86 25.46
N ALA A 4 -15.89 17.32 25.57
CA ALA A 4 -14.75 16.69 24.89
C ALA A 4 -13.71 16.33 25.94
N ILE A 5 -13.33 15.07 25.99
CA ILE A 5 -12.21 14.57 26.81
C ILE A 5 -11.00 14.50 25.88
N MET A 6 -9.96 15.24 26.25
CA MET A 6 -8.79 15.43 25.42
C MET A 6 -7.78 14.28 25.60
N ASP A 7 -7.02 14.01 24.55
CA ASP A 7 -5.88 13.09 24.61
C ASP A 7 -4.85 13.62 25.63
N LYS A 8 -4.35 12.73 26.49
CA LYS A 8 -3.38 13.07 27.53
C LYS A 8 -2.05 13.56 26.94
N ASP A 9 -1.61 12.94 25.86
CA ASP A 9 -0.33 13.24 25.23
C ASP A 9 -0.45 14.39 24.21
N ARG A 10 -1.70 14.72 23.81
CA ARG A 10 -2.06 15.80 22.88
C ARG A 10 -3.26 16.60 23.36
N PRO A 11 -3.07 17.57 24.26
CA PRO A 11 -4.17 18.27 24.94
C PRO A 11 -5.13 19.05 24.03
N MET A 12 -4.81 19.17 22.73
CA MET A 12 -5.67 19.85 21.75
C MET A 12 -6.46 18.86 20.88
N VAL A 13 -6.25 17.55 21.06
CA VAL A 13 -6.90 16.49 20.27
C VAL A 13 -7.97 15.81 21.12
N PRO A 14 -9.25 15.85 20.72
CA PRO A 14 -10.30 15.10 21.41
C PRO A 14 -10.10 13.59 21.28
N TYR A 15 -10.18 12.89 22.41
CA TYR A 15 -10.15 11.43 22.46
C TYR A 15 -11.55 10.83 22.61
N ILE A 16 -12.40 11.46 23.45
CA ILE A 16 -13.81 11.08 23.62
C ILE A 16 -14.68 12.30 23.42
N ILE A 17 -15.69 12.17 22.57
CA ILE A 17 -16.75 13.17 22.41
C ILE A 17 -18.02 12.66 23.10
N VAL A 18 -18.62 13.50 23.91
CA VAL A 18 -19.88 13.18 24.60
C VAL A 18 -21.00 14.11 24.13
N GLU A 19 -22.09 13.52 23.73
CA GLU A 19 -23.34 14.20 23.40
C GLU A 19 -24.40 13.91 24.45
N LEU A 20 -24.91 14.97 25.09
CA LEU A 20 -25.91 14.90 26.16
C LEU A 20 -27.30 15.28 25.63
N LYS A 21 -28.30 14.51 25.97
CA LYS A 21 -29.71 14.82 25.67
C LYS A 21 -30.54 14.87 26.92
N LYS A 22 -31.66 15.57 26.84
CA LYS A 22 -32.65 15.58 27.95
C LYS A 22 -33.23 14.17 28.11
N PRO A 23 -33.66 13.79 29.33
CA PRO A 23 -34.33 12.51 29.57
C PRO A 23 -35.44 12.24 28.55
N LYS A 24 -35.58 11.00 28.10
CA LYS A 24 -36.55 10.51 27.10
C LYS A 24 -36.28 10.91 25.64
N LEU A 25 -35.33 11.80 25.34
CA LEU A 25 -34.92 12.04 23.96
C LEU A 25 -33.94 10.93 23.50
N THR A 26 -34.10 10.48 22.26
CA THR A 26 -33.27 9.42 21.64
C THR A 26 -32.53 9.90 20.40
N ASP A 27 -32.71 11.18 20.03
CA ASP A 27 -32.04 11.81 18.90
C ASP A 27 -30.57 12.19 19.21
N GLY A 28 -29.83 12.65 18.22
CA GLY A 28 -28.47 13.18 18.38
C GLY A 28 -27.34 12.16 18.22
N LYS A 29 -27.61 10.87 17.99
CA LYS A 29 -26.56 9.87 17.73
C LYS A 29 -25.81 10.18 16.44
N GLU A 30 -26.49 10.61 15.38
CA GLU A 30 -25.85 11.01 14.12
C GLU A 30 -25.06 12.31 14.27
N GLN A 31 -25.52 13.22 15.13
CA GLN A 31 -24.78 14.43 15.46
C GLN A 31 -23.48 14.10 16.20
N LEU A 32 -23.50 13.18 17.15
CA LEU A 32 -22.32 12.65 17.83
C LEU A 32 -21.30 12.06 16.82
N LYS A 33 -21.77 11.22 15.91
CA LYS A 33 -20.92 10.62 14.87
C LYS A 33 -20.26 11.69 13.99
N SER A 34 -21.02 12.72 13.61
CA SER A 34 -20.49 13.86 12.85
C SER A 34 -19.40 14.61 13.62
N TYR A 35 -19.55 14.81 14.93
CA TYR A 35 -18.51 15.43 15.76
C TYR A 35 -17.27 14.56 15.88
N CYS A 36 -17.42 13.24 16.07
CA CYS A 36 -16.27 12.32 16.08
C CYS A 36 -15.52 12.36 14.76
N ASN A 37 -16.22 12.38 13.62
CA ASN A 37 -15.60 12.48 12.31
C ASN A 37 -14.88 13.82 12.11
N ALA A 38 -15.49 14.93 12.50
CA ALA A 38 -14.91 16.26 12.34
C ALA A 38 -13.67 16.49 13.21
N THR A 39 -13.57 15.82 14.36
CA THR A 39 -12.47 15.98 15.31
C THR A 39 -11.42 14.89 15.26
N GLY A 40 -11.69 13.78 14.55
CA GLY A 40 -10.83 12.60 14.56
C GLY A 40 -10.90 11.80 15.87
N ALA A 41 -11.89 12.05 16.74
CA ALA A 41 -12.01 11.33 18.00
C ALA A 41 -12.43 9.88 17.78
N PRO A 42 -11.72 8.89 18.39
CA PRO A 42 -12.03 7.48 18.21
C PRO A 42 -13.29 7.03 18.95
N ILE A 43 -13.70 7.75 20.00
CA ILE A 43 -14.81 7.35 20.87
C ILE A 43 -15.89 8.41 20.91
N GLY A 44 -17.14 7.97 20.70
CA GLY A 44 -18.32 8.75 20.91
C GLY A 44 -19.19 8.19 22.03
N VAL A 45 -19.68 9.03 22.93
CA VAL A 45 -20.61 8.66 24.00
C VAL A 45 -21.89 9.49 23.87
N TRP A 46 -22.99 8.81 23.74
CA TRP A 46 -24.31 9.41 23.75
C TRP A 46 -25.03 9.03 25.03
N THR A 47 -25.64 9.98 25.72
CA THR A 47 -26.49 9.69 26.88
C THR A 47 -27.60 10.72 27.06
N ASN A 48 -28.74 10.27 27.56
CA ASN A 48 -29.84 11.11 28.01
C ASN A 48 -30.08 11.00 29.52
N GLY A 49 -29.13 10.44 30.27
CA GLY A 49 -29.23 10.22 31.70
C GLY A 49 -29.96 8.94 32.10
N GLU A 50 -30.80 8.38 31.22
CA GLU A 50 -31.49 7.08 31.44
C GLU A 50 -30.81 5.97 30.64
N GLN A 51 -30.25 6.31 29.48
CA GLN A 51 -29.56 5.42 28.57
C GLN A 51 -28.17 5.97 28.25
N ILE A 52 -27.24 5.07 27.98
CA ILE A 52 -25.92 5.37 27.49
C ILE A 52 -25.58 4.46 26.31
N SER A 53 -24.98 5.02 25.27
CA SER A 53 -24.43 4.26 24.15
C SER A 53 -23.02 4.74 23.88
N CYS A 54 -22.09 3.81 23.82
CA CYS A 54 -20.69 4.07 23.54
C CYS A 54 -20.33 3.52 22.15
N TYR A 55 -19.63 4.31 21.35
CA TYR A 55 -19.26 3.96 19.98
C TYR A 55 -17.77 4.08 19.78
N ASN A 56 -17.20 3.08 19.14
CA ASN A 56 -15.87 3.14 18.55
C ASN A 56 -16.00 3.54 17.08
N ARG A 57 -15.28 4.57 16.66
CA ARG A 57 -15.16 4.99 15.26
C ARG A 57 -14.08 4.15 14.59
N LYS A 58 -14.47 3.09 13.89
CA LYS A 58 -13.53 2.23 13.12
C LYS A 58 -13.00 2.91 11.87
N ASP A 59 -13.86 3.68 11.21
CA ASP A 59 -13.51 4.57 10.12
C ASP A 59 -14.49 5.74 10.06
N PRO A 60 -14.26 6.78 9.25
CA PRO A 60 -15.13 7.95 9.18
C PRO A 60 -16.60 7.66 8.91
N ASN A 61 -16.93 6.51 8.35
CA ASN A 61 -18.30 6.14 7.97
C ASN A 61 -18.86 4.98 8.81
N PHE A 62 -18.06 4.37 9.67
CA PHE A 62 -18.47 3.19 10.42
C PHE A 62 -18.19 3.31 11.92
N PHE A 63 -19.27 3.23 12.71
CA PHE A 63 -19.24 3.27 14.17
C PHE A 63 -19.75 1.93 14.72
N GLU A 64 -18.96 1.29 15.54
CA GLU A 64 -19.31 0.06 16.25
C GLU A 64 -19.71 0.39 17.68
N GLU A 65 -20.81 -0.18 18.13
CA GLU A 65 -21.22 -0.03 19.54
C GLU A 65 -20.30 -0.86 20.43
N ILE A 66 -19.78 -0.25 21.48
CA ILE A 66 -18.92 -0.87 22.49
C ILE A 66 -19.59 -0.81 23.86
N SER A 67 -19.25 -1.77 24.72
CA SER A 67 -19.92 -1.92 26.02
C SER A 67 -19.55 -0.82 27.02
N ASP A 68 -18.37 -0.23 26.92
CA ASP A 68 -17.87 0.78 27.85
C ASP A 68 -16.74 1.61 27.21
N ILE A 69 -16.33 2.69 27.86
CA ILE A 69 -15.18 3.52 27.49
C ILE A 69 -13.91 3.04 28.19
N PRO A 70 -12.70 3.29 27.61
CA PRO A 70 -11.44 2.93 28.26
C PRO A 70 -11.25 3.71 29.55
N LYS A 71 -10.64 3.07 30.54
CA LYS A 71 -10.17 3.72 31.78
C LYS A 71 -9.03 4.67 31.47
N ALA A 72 -8.75 5.63 32.35
CA ALA A 72 -7.70 6.64 32.17
C ALA A 72 -6.28 6.05 31.92
N THR A 73 -6.06 4.79 32.27
CA THR A 73 -4.79 4.06 32.04
C THR A 73 -4.82 3.08 30.87
N GLN A 74 -5.93 3.02 30.14
CA GLN A 74 -6.14 2.08 29.04
C GLN A 74 -6.32 2.87 27.74
N LYS A 75 -5.82 2.31 26.65
CA LYS A 75 -6.20 2.73 25.29
C LYS A 75 -7.41 1.93 24.81
N LEU A 76 -8.12 2.45 23.82
CA LEU A 76 -9.25 1.74 23.22
C LEU A 76 -8.82 0.39 22.63
N SER A 77 -7.62 0.32 22.04
CA SER A 77 -7.00 -0.93 21.56
C SER A 77 -6.88 -2.01 22.64
N ASP A 78 -6.75 -1.62 23.92
CA ASP A 78 -6.64 -2.59 25.03
C ASP A 78 -8.01 -3.21 25.37
N ILE A 79 -9.10 -2.51 25.08
CA ILE A 79 -10.46 -3.00 25.32
C ILE A 79 -10.99 -3.85 24.17
N ILE A 80 -10.77 -3.38 22.94
CA ILE A 80 -11.30 -4.04 21.74
C ILE A 80 -10.52 -5.32 21.44
N ASN A 81 -9.25 -5.39 21.86
CA ASN A 81 -8.34 -6.54 21.71
C ASN A 81 -8.37 -7.14 20.28
N GLU A 82 -8.58 -6.29 19.28
CA GLU A 82 -8.67 -6.68 17.88
C GLU A 82 -7.26 -6.91 17.33
N LYS A 83 -6.80 -8.12 17.50
CA LYS A 83 -5.57 -8.61 16.90
C LYS A 83 -5.89 -9.08 15.47
N PHE A 84 -5.67 -8.22 14.49
CA PHE A 84 -5.96 -8.51 13.10
C PHE A 84 -4.70 -9.05 12.40
N THR A 85 -4.74 -10.33 12.04
CA THR A 85 -3.62 -11.03 11.42
C THR A 85 -3.70 -10.96 9.89
N TYR A 86 -2.62 -11.38 9.21
CA TYR A 86 -2.62 -11.52 7.75
C TYR A 86 -3.64 -12.58 7.26
N GLU A 87 -3.88 -13.64 8.05
CA GLU A 87 -4.92 -14.63 7.75
C GLU A 87 -6.33 -14.04 7.85
N ASP A 88 -6.54 -13.12 8.80
CA ASP A 88 -7.81 -12.37 8.89
C ASP A 88 -8.01 -11.49 7.66
N LEU A 89 -6.95 -10.84 7.17
CA LEU A 89 -6.99 -10.04 5.95
C LEU A 89 -7.33 -10.89 4.73
N LYS A 90 -6.70 -12.06 4.56
CA LYS A 90 -7.03 -12.99 3.47
C LYS A 90 -8.53 -13.36 3.46
N ARG A 91 -9.08 -13.61 4.65
CA ARG A 91 -10.48 -14.01 4.82
C ARG A 91 -11.48 -12.88 4.55
N LYS A 92 -11.09 -11.63 4.92
CA LYS A 92 -11.96 -10.44 4.81
C LYS A 92 -11.68 -9.59 3.56
N ASP A 93 -10.71 -9.96 2.74
CA ASP A 93 -10.28 -9.17 1.58
C ASP A 93 -11.47 -8.74 0.69
N LYS A 94 -11.65 -7.43 0.58
CA LYS A 94 -12.78 -6.83 -0.16
C LYS A 94 -12.69 -7.03 -1.68
N ILE A 95 -11.49 -7.23 -2.22
CA ILE A 95 -11.33 -7.52 -3.65
C ILE A 95 -11.94 -8.88 -3.98
N SER A 96 -11.63 -9.89 -3.19
CA SER A 96 -12.14 -11.24 -3.41
C SER A 96 -13.60 -11.40 -2.97
N THR A 97 -13.98 -10.80 -1.83
CA THR A 97 -15.33 -10.99 -1.24
C THR A 97 -16.39 -10.09 -1.84
N GLN A 98 -16.07 -8.84 -2.17
CA GLN A 98 -17.02 -7.84 -2.68
C GLN A 98 -16.85 -7.54 -4.18
N LYS A 99 -15.90 -8.19 -4.86
CA LYS A 99 -15.55 -7.94 -6.27
C LYS A 99 -15.23 -6.46 -6.57
N LYS A 100 -14.76 -5.71 -5.58
CA LYS A 100 -14.25 -4.35 -5.78
C LYS A 100 -12.87 -4.43 -6.43
N SER A 101 -12.58 -3.57 -7.41
CA SER A 101 -11.23 -3.46 -7.95
C SER A 101 -10.43 -2.43 -7.16
N LEU A 102 -9.12 -2.64 -7.02
CA LEU A 102 -8.22 -1.67 -6.39
C LEU A 102 -8.30 -0.32 -7.12
N ARG A 103 -8.43 -0.33 -8.44
CA ARG A 103 -8.64 0.87 -9.26
C ARG A 103 -9.90 1.65 -8.86
N SER A 104 -11.03 0.97 -8.59
CA SER A 104 -12.27 1.67 -8.17
C SER A 104 -12.09 2.34 -6.82
N LEU A 105 -11.39 1.71 -5.89
CA LEU A 105 -11.12 2.26 -4.57
C LEU A 105 -10.16 3.46 -4.62
N ILE A 106 -9.14 3.40 -5.47
CA ILE A 106 -8.26 4.54 -5.72
C ILE A 106 -9.05 5.72 -6.27
N LYS A 107 -9.94 5.46 -7.21
CA LYS A 107 -10.81 6.50 -7.76
C LYS A 107 -11.75 7.09 -6.71
N GLU A 108 -12.35 6.27 -5.86
CA GLU A 108 -13.16 6.73 -4.73
C GLU A 108 -12.32 7.64 -3.80
N MET A 109 -11.11 7.25 -3.41
CA MET A 109 -10.21 8.06 -2.59
C MET A 109 -9.83 9.39 -3.27
N GLU A 110 -9.56 9.38 -4.58
CA GLU A 110 -9.27 10.60 -5.32
C GLU A 110 -10.45 11.58 -5.32
N ASP A 111 -11.64 11.06 -5.60
CA ASP A 111 -12.85 11.88 -5.70
C ASP A 111 -13.30 12.42 -4.32
N GLU A 112 -13.19 11.62 -3.26
CA GLU A 112 -13.68 11.98 -1.92
C GLU A 112 -12.69 12.84 -1.13
N VAL A 113 -11.38 12.60 -1.28
CA VAL A 113 -10.37 13.14 -0.35
C VAL A 113 -9.29 13.91 -1.07
N LEU A 114 -8.65 13.32 -2.06
CA LEU A 114 -7.41 13.84 -2.61
C LEU A 114 -7.61 15.07 -3.47
N ALA A 115 -8.76 15.22 -4.12
CA ALA A 115 -9.11 16.41 -4.90
C ALA A 115 -9.12 17.70 -4.06
N SER A 116 -9.39 17.60 -2.76
CA SER A 116 -9.44 18.72 -1.82
C SER A 116 -8.21 18.86 -0.93
N ALA A 117 -7.32 17.85 -0.92
CA ALA A 117 -6.19 17.77 0.01
C ALA A 117 -5.01 18.68 -0.37
N GLY A 118 -4.95 19.20 -1.62
CA GLY A 118 -3.86 20.07 -2.08
C GLY A 118 -2.51 19.36 -2.20
N VAL A 119 -2.51 18.03 -2.37
CA VAL A 119 -1.30 17.18 -2.50
C VAL A 119 -1.28 16.47 -3.84
N ASP A 120 -0.11 15.96 -4.24
CA ASP A 120 -0.01 15.06 -5.40
C ASP A 120 -0.68 13.72 -5.07
N SER A 121 -1.85 13.48 -5.66
CA SER A 121 -2.66 12.27 -5.41
C SER A 121 -1.91 11.00 -5.75
N PHE A 122 -1.11 11.00 -6.84
CA PHE A 122 -0.30 9.85 -7.22
C PHE A 122 0.72 9.52 -6.12
N GLU A 123 1.49 10.52 -5.68
CA GLU A 123 2.54 10.33 -4.68
C GLU A 123 1.96 9.84 -3.35
N GLU A 124 0.84 10.40 -2.89
CA GLU A 124 0.24 10.01 -1.62
C GLU A 124 -0.34 8.59 -1.66
N ILE A 125 -1.08 8.24 -2.70
CA ILE A 125 -1.61 6.87 -2.86
C ILE A 125 -0.45 5.88 -2.99
N PHE A 126 0.58 6.21 -3.74
CA PHE A 126 1.75 5.36 -3.93
C PHE A 126 2.46 5.08 -2.59
N LYS A 127 2.65 6.11 -1.75
CA LYS A 127 3.21 5.95 -0.40
C LYS A 127 2.33 5.02 0.46
N LEU A 128 1.01 5.17 0.41
CA LEU A 128 0.09 4.33 1.19
C LEU A 128 0.11 2.87 0.74
N ILE A 129 0.10 2.61 -0.57
CA ILE A 129 0.21 1.26 -1.12
C ILE A 129 1.54 0.62 -0.73
N PHE A 130 2.64 1.36 -0.86
CA PHE A 130 3.98 0.93 -0.48
C PHE A 130 4.07 0.57 1.01
N THR A 131 3.53 1.43 1.88
CA THR A 131 3.48 1.22 3.34
C THR A 131 2.66 -0.03 3.68
N LYS A 132 1.51 -0.18 3.05
CA LYS A 132 0.63 -1.33 3.27
C LYS A 132 1.26 -2.64 2.81
N LEU A 133 1.95 -2.65 1.68
CA LEU A 133 2.68 -3.82 1.20
C LEU A 133 3.76 -4.26 2.19
N TYR A 134 4.46 -3.31 2.80
CA TYR A 134 5.46 -3.60 3.83
C TYR A 134 4.83 -4.27 5.06
N ASP A 135 3.74 -3.70 5.58
CA ASP A 135 3.03 -4.25 6.74
C ASP A 135 2.51 -5.68 6.46
N GLU A 136 1.90 -5.87 5.29
CA GLU A 136 1.43 -7.20 4.86
C GLU A 136 2.57 -8.21 4.70
N LEU A 137 3.72 -7.81 4.15
CA LEU A 137 4.88 -8.67 4.00
C LEU A 137 5.43 -9.13 5.35
N ILE A 138 5.56 -8.21 6.31
CA ILE A 138 6.04 -8.56 7.66
C ILE A 138 5.08 -9.55 8.32
N CYS A 139 3.78 -9.26 8.29
CA CYS A 139 2.77 -10.11 8.91
C CYS A 139 2.56 -11.45 8.18
N ALA A 140 2.81 -11.51 6.86
CA ALA A 140 2.76 -12.78 6.12
C ALA A 140 3.92 -13.72 6.50
N ASN A 141 5.07 -13.17 6.89
CA ASN A 141 6.25 -13.94 7.29
C ASN A 141 6.28 -14.27 8.81
N ASP A 142 5.46 -13.61 9.61
CA ASP A 142 5.32 -13.85 11.06
C ASP A 142 3.84 -14.03 11.43
N PRO A 143 3.37 -15.27 11.61
CA PRO A 143 1.98 -15.54 11.99
C PRO A 143 1.56 -14.94 13.33
N THR A 144 2.51 -14.50 14.16
CA THR A 144 2.24 -13.86 15.46
C THR A 144 2.12 -12.35 15.36
N ALA A 145 2.53 -11.76 14.24
CA ALA A 145 2.44 -10.33 13.98
C ALA A 145 1.02 -9.90 13.62
N TYR A 146 0.69 -8.66 13.96
CA TYR A 146 -0.60 -8.04 13.68
C TYR A 146 -0.44 -6.88 12.72
N LEU A 147 -1.36 -6.78 11.75
CA LEU A 147 -1.38 -5.70 10.79
C LEU A 147 -1.58 -4.35 11.47
N GLN A 148 -0.65 -3.44 11.21
CA GLN A 148 -0.63 -2.09 11.74
C GLN A 148 -1.23 -1.05 10.77
N PHE A 149 -1.31 -1.36 9.47
CA PHE A 149 -1.93 -0.48 8.48
C PHE A 149 -3.46 -0.53 8.60
N ARG A 150 -3.95 -0.08 9.75
CA ARG A 150 -5.39 0.01 10.05
C ARG A 150 -5.64 0.90 11.26
N ASN A 151 -6.84 1.44 11.37
CA ASN A 151 -7.27 2.10 12.59
C ASN A 151 -7.68 1.04 13.64
N THR A 152 -7.03 1.07 14.79
CA THR A 152 -7.30 0.18 15.93
C THR A 152 -7.81 0.93 17.16
N GLY A 153 -8.59 1.99 16.93
CA GLY A 153 -9.06 2.89 17.97
C GLY A 153 -8.13 4.08 18.21
N ASP A 154 -7.30 4.38 17.24
CA ASP A 154 -6.41 5.54 17.26
C ASP A 154 -7.17 6.82 16.93
N THR A 155 -6.75 7.96 17.49
CA THR A 155 -7.12 9.27 16.95
C THR A 155 -6.53 9.43 15.55
N ASP A 156 -7.08 10.34 14.72
CA ASP A 156 -6.53 10.60 13.40
C ASP A 156 -5.04 10.98 13.44
N TYR A 157 -4.61 11.66 14.50
CA TYR A 157 -3.21 12.03 14.71
C TYR A 157 -2.32 10.83 15.08
N GLU A 158 -2.77 9.97 15.99
CA GLU A 158 -2.06 8.74 16.34
C GLU A 158 -1.96 7.80 15.14
N LEU A 159 -3.06 7.67 14.38
CA LEU A 159 -3.07 6.91 13.15
C LEU A 159 -2.04 7.45 12.16
N LYS A 160 -1.97 8.79 11.98
CA LYS A 160 -0.98 9.39 11.08
C LYS A 160 0.45 9.09 11.52
N GLU A 161 0.77 9.19 12.81
CA GLU A 161 2.10 8.85 13.31
C GLU A 161 2.44 7.38 13.12
N LYS A 162 1.48 6.50 13.39
CA LYS A 162 1.63 5.06 13.17
C LYS A 162 1.91 4.72 11.70
N ILE A 163 1.12 5.25 10.78
CA ILE A 163 1.31 5.01 9.35
C ILE A 163 2.60 5.65 8.82
N GLN A 164 2.97 6.84 9.32
CA GLN A 164 4.27 7.46 8.99
C GLN A 164 5.43 6.59 9.48
N GLY A 165 5.35 6.03 10.68
CA GLY A 165 6.37 5.11 11.20
C GLY A 165 6.53 3.86 10.33
N LEU A 166 5.42 3.24 9.92
CA LEU A 166 5.43 2.11 8.98
C LEU A 166 6.05 2.50 7.62
N PHE A 167 5.74 3.70 7.11
CA PHE A 167 6.34 4.20 5.87
C PHE A 167 7.85 4.38 6.00
N ASP A 168 8.32 4.92 7.12
CA ASP A 168 9.75 5.10 7.37
C ASP A 168 10.49 3.77 7.48
N ASP A 169 9.87 2.74 8.08
CA ASP A 169 10.42 1.39 8.12
C ASP A 169 10.41 0.71 6.74
N ALA A 170 9.36 0.93 5.95
CA ALA A 170 9.29 0.47 4.57
C ALA A 170 10.41 1.07 3.71
N LYS A 171 10.70 2.38 3.86
CA LYS A 171 11.83 3.04 3.16
C LYS A 171 13.17 2.41 3.49
N LYS A 172 13.42 2.12 4.77
CA LYS A 172 14.65 1.43 5.21
C LYS A 172 14.76 0.01 4.65
N LYS A 173 13.64 -0.70 4.56
CA LYS A 173 13.62 -2.06 4.01
C LYS A 173 13.84 -2.10 2.51
N TRP A 174 13.30 -1.13 1.79
CA TRP A 174 13.30 -1.05 0.33
C TRP A 174 13.90 0.28 -0.14
N GLU A 175 15.20 0.39 0.02
CA GLU A 175 15.96 1.58 -0.36
C GLU A 175 15.82 1.94 -1.84
N GLY A 176 15.87 3.24 -2.14
CA GLY A 176 15.86 3.76 -3.50
C GLY A 176 14.50 3.79 -4.21
N ILE A 177 13.37 3.58 -3.50
CA ILE A 177 12.03 3.85 -4.02
C ILE A 177 11.57 5.24 -3.59
N PHE A 178 11.84 5.61 -2.34
CA PHE A 178 11.62 6.94 -1.78
C PHE A 178 12.90 7.46 -1.12
N THR A 179 13.07 8.77 -1.08
CA THR A 179 14.17 9.42 -0.36
C THR A 179 13.90 9.40 1.15
N ASP A 180 14.93 9.53 1.97
CA ASP A 180 14.81 9.59 3.43
C ASP A 180 13.90 10.74 3.89
N GLU A 181 13.91 11.85 3.17
CA GLU A 181 13.10 13.04 3.44
C GLU A 181 11.62 12.88 3.08
N SER A 182 11.28 11.85 2.30
CA SER A 182 9.90 11.62 1.87
C SER A 182 8.98 11.34 3.06
N LYS A 183 7.85 12.06 3.13
CA LYS A 183 6.85 11.96 4.19
C LYS A 183 5.45 11.90 3.60
N ILE A 184 4.51 11.34 4.37
CA ILE A 184 3.08 11.38 4.05
C ILE A 184 2.58 12.80 4.33
N LEU A 185 2.09 13.49 3.29
CA LEU A 185 1.67 14.89 3.37
C LEU A 185 0.17 15.06 3.69
N LEU A 186 -0.61 13.98 3.59
CA LEU A 186 -2.04 14.01 3.94
C LEU A 186 -2.27 14.54 5.35
N SER A 187 -3.33 15.34 5.52
CA SER A 187 -3.81 15.69 6.86
C SER A 187 -4.22 14.43 7.65
N PRO A 188 -4.24 14.47 8.99
CA PRO A 188 -4.67 13.33 9.78
C PRO A 188 -6.04 12.77 9.37
N SER A 189 -7.03 13.64 9.14
CA SER A 189 -8.38 13.24 8.73
C SER A 189 -8.43 12.64 7.33
N HIS A 190 -7.72 13.22 6.36
CA HIS A 190 -7.64 12.67 5.00
C HIS A 190 -6.94 11.30 4.98
N LEU A 191 -5.87 11.17 5.78
CA LEU A 191 -5.20 9.88 5.93
C LEU A 191 -6.12 8.81 6.52
N ALA A 192 -6.92 9.15 7.53
CA ALA A 192 -7.86 8.21 8.16
C ALA A 192 -8.85 7.64 7.14
N VAL A 193 -9.38 8.48 6.24
CA VAL A 193 -10.28 8.02 5.14
C VAL A 193 -9.55 7.09 4.18
N CYS A 194 -8.34 7.45 3.76
CA CYS A 194 -7.55 6.61 2.84
C CYS A 194 -7.18 5.26 3.48
N VAL A 195 -6.80 5.25 4.75
CA VAL A 195 -6.51 4.00 5.48
C VAL A 195 -7.78 3.14 5.58
N ALA A 196 -8.93 3.72 5.93
CA ALA A 196 -10.20 3.00 6.00
C ALA A 196 -10.58 2.34 4.68
N SER A 197 -10.31 3.00 3.56
CA SER A 197 -10.56 2.44 2.22
C SER A 197 -9.63 1.27 1.88
N LEU A 198 -8.38 1.28 2.35
CA LEU A 198 -7.35 0.30 2.00
C LEU A 198 -7.16 -0.81 3.04
N GLN A 199 -7.48 -0.60 4.33
CA GLN A 199 -7.11 -1.51 5.42
C GLN A 199 -7.60 -2.95 5.25
N ASP A 200 -8.76 -3.17 4.62
CA ASP A 200 -9.36 -4.49 4.41
C ASP A 200 -9.10 -5.05 3.00
N ILE A 201 -8.11 -4.53 2.31
CA ILE A 201 -7.70 -4.98 0.97
C ILE A 201 -6.38 -5.71 1.10
N LYS A 202 -6.29 -6.90 0.53
CA LYS A 202 -5.03 -7.63 0.44
C LYS A 202 -4.28 -7.20 -0.83
N LEU A 203 -3.09 -6.65 -0.68
CA LEU A 203 -2.21 -6.28 -1.79
C LEU A 203 -1.11 -7.31 -2.03
N PHE A 204 -0.44 -7.74 -0.96
CA PHE A 204 0.65 -8.69 -1.03
C PHE A 204 0.14 -10.08 -1.44
N ASN A 205 0.78 -10.71 -2.41
CA ASN A 205 0.35 -11.98 -3.01
C ASN A 205 -1.08 -11.94 -3.58
N ASN A 206 -1.52 -10.80 -4.04
CA ASN A 206 -2.73 -10.71 -4.83
C ASN A 206 -2.45 -11.02 -6.29
N ASN A 207 -3.50 -11.21 -7.09
CA ASN A 207 -3.35 -11.25 -8.54
C ASN A 207 -2.67 -9.95 -9.01
N LEU A 208 -1.51 -10.06 -9.63
CA LEU A 208 -0.75 -8.90 -10.13
C LEU A 208 -1.54 -8.03 -11.09
N ASP A 209 -2.42 -8.63 -11.89
CA ASP A 209 -3.27 -7.88 -12.80
C ASP A 209 -4.09 -6.80 -12.09
N VAL A 210 -4.52 -7.07 -10.83
CA VAL A 210 -5.29 -6.12 -10.00
C VAL A 210 -4.43 -4.95 -9.55
N VAL A 211 -3.22 -5.25 -9.07
CA VAL A 211 -2.28 -4.22 -8.58
C VAL A 211 -1.77 -3.39 -9.73
N ASP A 212 -1.44 -4.03 -10.82
CA ASP A 212 -0.90 -3.40 -12.01
C ASP A 212 -1.93 -2.49 -12.71
N ASP A 213 -3.21 -2.93 -12.86
CA ASP A 213 -4.29 -2.08 -13.38
C ASP A 213 -4.47 -0.80 -12.53
N ALA A 214 -4.29 -0.91 -11.23
CA ALA A 214 -4.36 0.22 -10.32
C ALA A 214 -3.18 1.20 -10.53
N PHE A 215 -1.96 0.68 -10.67
CA PHE A 215 -0.79 1.51 -10.95
C PHE A 215 -0.83 2.13 -12.35
N GLU A 216 -1.30 1.40 -13.37
CA GLU A 216 -1.56 1.97 -14.71
C GLU A 216 -2.53 3.14 -14.66
N TYR A 217 -3.62 2.99 -13.89
CA TYR A 217 -4.59 4.06 -13.69
C TYR A 217 -3.96 5.29 -13.05
N LEU A 218 -3.22 5.12 -11.97
CA LEU A 218 -2.53 6.21 -11.27
C LEU A 218 -1.53 6.92 -12.18
N MET A 219 -0.69 6.16 -12.89
CA MET A 219 0.30 6.68 -13.81
C MET A 219 -0.35 7.43 -14.97
N SER A 220 -1.40 6.86 -15.57
CA SER A 220 -2.11 7.49 -16.69
C SER A 220 -2.70 8.85 -16.31
N LYS A 221 -3.09 9.04 -15.05
CA LYS A 221 -3.56 10.33 -14.53
C LYS A 221 -2.43 11.31 -14.24
N ALA A 222 -1.36 10.87 -13.59
CA ALA A 222 -0.21 11.71 -13.28
C ALA A 222 0.44 12.29 -14.55
N GLN A 223 0.32 11.60 -15.67
CA GLN A 223 0.93 11.97 -16.96
C GLN A 223 -0.03 12.64 -17.94
N LYS A 224 -1.30 12.84 -17.59
CA LYS A 224 -2.35 13.47 -18.46
C LYS A 224 -2.05 14.92 -18.90
N GLY A 225 -0.85 15.36 -18.88
CA GLY A 225 -0.43 16.68 -19.38
C GLY A 225 0.83 16.69 -20.22
N GLU A 226 1.71 15.70 -20.14
CA GLU A 226 3.07 15.90 -20.62
C GLU A 226 3.65 14.87 -21.58
N LYS A 227 3.30 13.58 -21.59
CA LYS A 227 4.12 12.61 -22.34
C LYS A 227 3.44 11.42 -23.01
N GLY A 228 2.14 11.37 -23.22
CA GLY A 228 1.51 10.35 -24.09
C GLY A 228 1.99 8.89 -23.88
N GLN A 229 2.30 8.50 -22.66
CA GLN A 229 2.70 7.13 -22.39
C GLN A 229 1.46 6.23 -22.47
N TYR A 230 1.56 5.18 -23.26
CA TYR A 230 0.51 4.18 -23.42
C TYR A 230 1.00 2.85 -22.82
N PHE A 231 0.16 2.26 -21.99
CA PHE A 231 0.43 0.92 -21.46
C PHE A 231 0.10 -0.13 -22.50
N THR A 232 0.96 -1.13 -22.62
CA THR A 232 0.70 -2.28 -23.49
C THR A 232 -0.43 -3.13 -22.88
N PRO A 233 -1.53 -3.39 -23.61
CA PRO A 233 -2.61 -4.21 -23.09
C PRO A 233 -2.13 -5.59 -22.63
N ARG A 234 -2.64 -6.07 -21.50
CA ARG A 234 -2.21 -7.32 -20.87
C ARG A 234 -2.25 -8.53 -21.78
N TYR A 235 -3.33 -8.68 -22.56
CA TYR A 235 -3.44 -9.78 -23.49
C TYR A 235 -2.36 -9.78 -24.57
N VAL A 236 -1.81 -8.60 -24.92
CA VAL A 236 -0.67 -8.46 -25.85
C VAL A 236 0.60 -8.92 -25.15
N ILE A 237 0.83 -8.50 -23.90
CA ILE A 237 1.98 -8.94 -23.10
C ILE A 237 1.96 -10.46 -22.95
N ASP A 238 0.83 -11.05 -22.54
CA ASP A 238 0.65 -12.48 -22.39
C ASP A 238 0.91 -13.24 -23.68
N MET A 239 0.39 -12.73 -24.80
CA MET A 239 0.63 -13.30 -26.12
C MET A 239 2.13 -13.30 -26.44
N CYS A 240 2.82 -12.18 -26.29
CA CYS A 240 4.24 -12.06 -26.57
C CYS A 240 5.08 -13.00 -25.68
N VAL A 241 4.81 -13.01 -24.36
CA VAL A 241 5.52 -13.87 -23.40
C VAL A 241 5.31 -15.36 -23.74
N LYS A 242 4.08 -15.76 -24.10
CA LYS A 242 3.79 -17.14 -24.54
C LYS A 242 4.51 -17.50 -25.84
N MET A 243 4.58 -16.57 -26.80
CA MET A 243 5.28 -16.77 -28.06
C MET A 243 6.79 -16.90 -27.88
N MET A 244 7.38 -16.01 -27.05
CA MET A 244 8.81 -16.04 -26.74
C MET A 244 9.21 -17.21 -25.85
N ASN A 245 8.27 -17.67 -25.01
CA ASN A 245 8.42 -18.83 -24.13
C ASN A 245 9.72 -18.82 -23.32
N PRO A 246 10.03 -17.75 -22.55
CA PRO A 246 11.28 -17.66 -21.82
C PRO A 246 11.44 -18.79 -20.80
N THR A 247 12.67 -19.22 -20.57
CA THR A 247 13.06 -20.29 -19.65
C THR A 247 14.05 -19.78 -18.60
N THR A 248 14.40 -20.63 -17.63
CA THR A 248 15.43 -20.31 -16.61
C THR A 248 16.81 -20.03 -17.17
N LYS A 249 17.06 -20.37 -18.44
CA LYS A 249 18.36 -20.17 -19.10
C LYS A 249 18.45 -18.83 -19.84
N ASP A 250 17.30 -18.19 -20.06
CA ASP A 250 17.24 -16.97 -20.83
C ASP A 250 17.48 -15.75 -19.93
N LYS A 251 18.07 -14.72 -20.53
CA LYS A 251 18.20 -13.40 -19.94
C LYS A 251 17.18 -12.47 -20.58
N ILE A 252 16.46 -11.76 -19.74
CA ILE A 252 15.35 -10.88 -20.15
C ILE A 252 15.75 -9.47 -19.82
N ILE A 253 15.68 -8.59 -20.82
CA ILE A 253 15.84 -7.15 -20.63
C ILE A 253 14.69 -6.42 -21.33
N ASP A 254 14.03 -5.53 -20.58
CA ASP A 254 13.09 -4.56 -21.11
C ASP A 254 13.72 -3.17 -21.04
N THR A 255 14.00 -2.60 -22.22
CA THR A 255 14.76 -1.35 -22.35
C THR A 255 13.89 -0.09 -22.31
N ALA A 256 12.57 -0.24 -22.17
CA ALA A 256 11.59 0.82 -21.99
C ALA A 256 10.42 0.25 -21.18
N CYS A 257 10.70 -0.18 -19.94
CA CYS A 257 9.87 -1.13 -19.22
C CYS A 257 8.50 -0.59 -18.77
N GLY A 258 8.31 0.71 -18.76
CA GLY A 258 7.08 1.27 -18.22
C GLY A 258 6.83 0.75 -16.80
N SER A 259 5.65 0.23 -16.54
CA SER A 259 5.31 -0.44 -15.27
C SER A 259 5.87 -1.86 -15.11
N SER A 260 6.80 -2.28 -15.95
CA SER A 260 7.40 -3.63 -15.94
C SER A 260 6.46 -4.78 -16.37
N GLY A 261 5.44 -4.51 -17.15
CA GLY A 261 4.49 -5.53 -17.57
C GLY A 261 5.13 -6.75 -18.22
N PHE A 262 6.03 -6.57 -19.19
CA PHE A 262 6.72 -7.68 -19.86
C PHE A 262 7.64 -8.46 -18.93
N THR A 263 8.41 -7.79 -18.08
CA THR A 263 9.33 -8.46 -17.15
C THR A 263 8.57 -9.27 -16.10
N VAL A 264 7.53 -8.69 -15.50
CA VAL A 264 6.72 -9.35 -14.48
C VAL A 264 5.99 -10.58 -15.04
N HIS A 265 5.33 -10.48 -16.21
CA HIS A 265 4.68 -11.63 -16.83
C HIS A 265 5.67 -12.72 -17.25
N SER A 266 6.88 -12.34 -17.67
CA SER A 266 7.96 -13.29 -17.97
C SER A 266 8.44 -14.01 -16.70
N ILE A 267 8.59 -13.30 -15.58
CA ILE A 267 8.92 -13.88 -14.27
C ILE A 267 7.89 -14.94 -13.88
N PHE A 268 6.58 -14.61 -13.94
CA PHE A 268 5.55 -15.58 -13.59
C PHE A 268 5.50 -16.79 -14.48
N LYS A 269 5.70 -16.59 -15.77
CA LYS A 269 5.76 -17.71 -16.70
C LYS A 269 6.88 -18.69 -16.33
N VAL A 270 8.08 -18.17 -16.09
CA VAL A 270 9.23 -18.99 -15.73
C VAL A 270 9.04 -19.66 -14.36
N TRP A 271 8.48 -18.94 -13.39
CA TRP A 271 8.18 -19.51 -12.07
C TRP A 271 7.16 -20.66 -12.15
N LYS A 272 6.10 -20.51 -12.95
CA LYS A 272 5.14 -21.60 -13.18
C LYS A 272 5.83 -22.82 -13.76
N ASP A 273 6.75 -22.65 -14.69
CA ASP A 273 7.51 -23.77 -15.28
C ASP A 273 8.47 -24.42 -14.28
N ILE A 274 9.17 -23.64 -13.46
CA ILE A 274 10.03 -24.17 -12.38
C ILE A 274 9.18 -25.04 -11.43
N ARG A 275 8.03 -24.55 -10.99
CA ARG A 275 7.14 -25.28 -10.08
C ARG A 275 6.57 -26.53 -10.72
N ARG A 276 6.11 -26.43 -11.96
CA ARG A 276 5.60 -27.59 -12.71
C ARG A 276 6.68 -28.66 -12.85
N GLY A 277 7.90 -28.27 -13.16
CA GLY A 277 9.05 -29.19 -13.26
C GLY A 277 9.42 -29.88 -11.95
N LYS A 278 9.02 -29.32 -10.80
CA LYS A 278 9.24 -29.86 -9.46
C LYS A 278 8.00 -30.54 -8.86
N GLY A 279 6.87 -30.55 -9.56
CA GLY A 279 5.61 -31.07 -9.03
C GLY A 279 5.01 -30.24 -7.89
N LEU A 280 5.37 -28.93 -7.81
CA LEU A 280 4.83 -28.01 -6.82
C LEU A 280 3.57 -27.32 -7.36
N PRO A 281 2.66 -26.86 -6.48
CA PRO A 281 1.49 -26.07 -6.89
C PRO A 281 1.90 -24.84 -7.68
N GLU A 282 1.28 -24.61 -8.83
CA GLU A 282 1.57 -23.44 -9.67
C GLU A 282 1.04 -22.13 -9.10
N GLY A 283 -0.04 -22.14 -8.31
CA GLY A 283 -0.66 -21.00 -7.59
C GLY A 283 -0.60 -19.64 -8.29
N ASP A 284 -1.51 -18.73 -7.96
CA ASP A 284 -1.53 -17.38 -8.55
C ASP A 284 -0.80 -16.33 -7.70
N GLY A 285 -0.19 -16.71 -6.63
CA GLY A 285 0.58 -15.83 -5.74
C GLY A 285 1.24 -16.65 -4.66
N PHE A 286 2.49 -16.34 -4.38
CA PHE A 286 3.26 -17.04 -3.35
C PHE A 286 3.73 -16.04 -2.32
N THR A 287 3.69 -16.41 -1.05
CA THR A 287 4.36 -15.64 0.00
C THR A 287 5.87 -15.68 -0.25
N ALA A 288 6.60 -14.66 0.16
CA ALA A 288 8.07 -14.68 0.05
C ALA A 288 8.67 -15.91 0.75
N ALA A 289 8.01 -16.41 1.81
CA ALA A 289 8.38 -17.63 2.52
C ALA A 289 8.13 -18.91 1.72
N GLU A 290 7.26 -18.90 0.72
CA GLU A 290 6.94 -20.05 -0.13
C GLU A 290 7.80 -20.12 -1.40
N ARG A 291 8.71 -19.15 -1.60
CA ARG A 291 9.57 -19.13 -2.78
C ARG A 291 10.74 -20.06 -2.62
N ILE A 292 11.01 -20.76 -3.70
CA ILE A 292 12.19 -21.61 -3.77
C ILE A 292 13.38 -20.79 -4.31
N PRO A 293 14.63 -21.16 -3.95
CA PRO A 293 15.83 -20.42 -4.36
C PRO A 293 15.98 -20.22 -5.87
N GLU A 294 15.51 -21.16 -6.67
CA GLU A 294 15.58 -21.07 -8.13
C GLU A 294 14.71 -19.95 -8.70
N GLU A 295 13.53 -19.70 -8.09
CA GLU A 295 12.65 -18.60 -8.48
C GLU A 295 13.31 -17.25 -8.22
N THR A 296 13.87 -17.09 -7.00
CA THR A 296 14.56 -15.86 -6.58
C THR A 296 15.84 -15.64 -7.40
N ASN A 297 16.65 -16.69 -7.59
CA ASN A 297 17.89 -16.59 -8.35
C ASN A 297 17.63 -16.22 -9.82
N PHE A 298 16.57 -16.76 -10.43
CA PHE A 298 16.22 -16.42 -11.80
C PHE A 298 15.95 -14.91 -11.96
N VAL A 299 15.14 -14.33 -11.09
CA VAL A 299 14.82 -12.90 -11.15
C VAL A 299 16.07 -12.05 -10.91
N ARG A 300 16.81 -12.36 -9.85
CA ARG A 300 18.01 -11.62 -9.47
C ARG A 300 19.09 -11.60 -10.55
N ASP A 301 19.26 -12.70 -11.24
CA ASP A 301 20.43 -12.90 -12.12
C ASP A 301 20.10 -12.78 -13.62
N ASN A 302 18.80 -12.85 -14.00
CA ASN A 302 18.40 -12.95 -15.39
C ASN A 302 17.38 -11.92 -15.87
N VAL A 303 16.73 -11.14 -14.97
CA VAL A 303 15.68 -10.20 -15.37
C VAL A 303 16.13 -8.77 -15.11
N PHE A 304 16.06 -7.92 -16.14
CA PHE A 304 16.49 -6.52 -16.11
C PHE A 304 15.43 -5.64 -16.75
N ALA A 305 15.29 -4.43 -16.23
CA ALA A 305 14.39 -3.41 -16.73
C ALA A 305 15.07 -2.03 -16.72
N ILE A 306 14.78 -1.21 -17.71
CA ILE A 306 15.29 0.15 -17.81
C ILE A 306 14.12 1.07 -18.16
N ASP A 307 14.01 2.21 -17.50
CA ASP A 307 13.16 3.29 -17.94
C ASP A 307 13.82 4.64 -17.68
N PHE A 308 13.40 5.64 -18.45
CA PHE A 308 13.92 7.00 -18.36
C PHE A 308 13.16 7.87 -17.35
N ASP A 309 11.90 7.58 -17.11
CA ASP A 309 11.06 8.34 -16.19
C ASP A 309 11.21 7.80 -14.76
N GLU A 310 11.62 8.66 -13.83
CA GLU A 310 11.88 8.30 -12.45
C GLU A 310 10.63 7.76 -11.72
N LYS A 311 9.46 8.38 -11.93
CA LYS A 311 8.20 7.91 -11.33
C LYS A 311 7.87 6.51 -11.83
N THR A 312 8.05 6.28 -13.12
CA THR A 312 7.87 4.97 -13.76
C THR A 312 8.81 3.93 -13.18
N VAL A 313 10.10 4.25 -13.02
CA VAL A 313 11.09 3.35 -12.39
C VAL A 313 10.68 2.97 -10.96
N ARG A 314 10.22 3.93 -10.16
CA ARG A 314 9.75 3.65 -8.78
C ARG A 314 8.55 2.71 -8.77
N VAL A 315 7.59 2.91 -9.66
CA VAL A 315 6.44 2.00 -9.83
C VAL A 315 6.90 0.62 -10.27
N ALA A 316 7.75 0.53 -11.28
CA ALA A 316 8.30 -0.71 -11.77
C ALA A 316 9.07 -1.48 -10.67
N ARG A 317 9.87 -0.79 -9.86
CA ARG A 317 10.55 -1.38 -8.68
C ARG A 317 9.55 -1.93 -7.67
N THR A 318 8.49 -1.19 -7.38
CA THR A 318 7.45 -1.62 -6.43
C THR A 318 6.67 -2.83 -6.96
N LEU A 319 6.32 -2.85 -8.24
CA LEU A 319 5.65 -4.00 -8.86
C LEU A 319 6.54 -5.25 -8.87
N ASN A 320 7.83 -5.08 -9.13
CA ASN A 320 8.78 -6.19 -9.03
C ASN A 320 8.96 -6.67 -7.58
N LEU A 321 8.86 -5.79 -6.58
CA LEU A 321 8.79 -6.18 -5.16
C LEU A 321 7.55 -7.02 -4.85
N ILE A 322 6.39 -6.59 -5.33
CA ILE A 322 5.12 -7.34 -5.17
C ILE A 322 5.22 -8.71 -5.84
N ALA A 323 5.83 -8.75 -7.02
CA ALA A 323 6.19 -9.99 -7.71
C ALA A 323 7.27 -10.79 -6.95
N GLY A 324 7.92 -10.16 -5.97
CA GLY A 324 8.73 -10.82 -4.94
C GLY A 324 10.20 -10.88 -5.15
N ASP A 325 10.87 -9.97 -5.80
CA ASP A 325 12.31 -9.78 -5.62
C ASP A 325 13.05 -8.95 -6.68
N GLY A 326 12.45 -8.21 -7.50
CA GLY A 326 13.18 -7.70 -8.66
C GLY A 326 13.63 -6.25 -8.63
N GLN A 327 13.58 -5.57 -7.49
CA GLN A 327 13.84 -4.12 -7.48
C GLN A 327 15.27 -3.73 -7.89
N THR A 328 16.26 -4.57 -7.58
CA THR A 328 17.68 -4.24 -7.83
C THR A 328 18.05 -4.12 -9.30
N ASN A 329 17.29 -4.74 -10.18
CA ASN A 329 17.56 -4.80 -11.62
C ASN A 329 16.68 -3.86 -12.45
N VAL A 330 15.89 -2.98 -11.80
CA VAL A 330 15.16 -1.92 -12.47
C VAL A 330 15.97 -0.64 -12.37
N LEU A 331 16.44 -0.13 -13.51
CA LEU A 331 17.45 0.93 -13.60
C LEU A 331 16.83 2.21 -14.20
N HIS A 332 17.15 3.35 -13.59
CA HIS A 332 16.80 4.68 -14.11
C HIS A 332 17.87 5.14 -15.10
N LEU A 333 17.68 4.87 -16.38
CA LEU A 333 18.61 5.21 -17.45
C LEU A 333 17.85 5.52 -18.74
N ASN A 334 18.44 6.37 -19.59
CA ASN A 334 17.97 6.58 -20.95
C ASN A 334 18.62 5.58 -21.91
N THR A 335 17.89 4.59 -22.36
CA THR A 335 18.38 3.55 -23.28
C THR A 335 18.80 4.12 -24.64
N LEU A 336 18.15 5.19 -25.11
CA LEU A 336 18.46 5.82 -26.37
C LEU A 336 19.71 6.71 -26.32
N ASP A 337 20.19 7.07 -25.13
CA ASP A 337 21.35 7.93 -24.93
C ASP A 337 22.38 7.28 -24.00
N TYR A 338 22.87 6.12 -24.43
CA TYR A 338 23.85 5.37 -23.66
C TYR A 338 25.18 6.11 -23.49
N SER A 339 25.46 7.10 -24.32
CA SER A 339 26.67 7.93 -24.21
C SER A 339 26.73 8.69 -22.90
N ARG A 340 25.57 9.08 -22.34
CA ARG A 340 25.45 9.76 -21.03
C ARG A 340 25.42 8.81 -19.84
N TRP A 341 25.33 7.51 -20.03
CA TRP A 341 25.36 6.57 -18.90
C TRP A 341 26.61 6.73 -18.03
N GLY A 342 27.75 7.07 -18.67
CA GLY A 342 28.99 7.31 -17.96
C GLY A 342 28.98 8.50 -16.99
N GLU A 343 28.10 9.49 -17.21
CA GLU A 343 27.88 10.63 -16.32
C GLU A 343 26.85 10.30 -15.25
N THR A 344 25.71 9.77 -15.64
CA THR A 344 24.61 9.39 -14.75
C THR A 344 25.05 8.35 -13.71
N THR A 345 25.76 7.33 -14.14
CA THR A 345 26.20 6.21 -13.27
C THR A 345 27.35 6.55 -12.33
N LYS A 346 27.85 7.78 -12.35
CA LYS A 346 28.85 8.30 -11.39
C LYS A 346 28.24 9.18 -10.31
N GLN A 347 26.99 9.54 -10.42
CA GLN A 347 26.29 10.33 -9.40
C GLN A 347 26.13 9.49 -8.14
N GLU A 348 26.36 10.06 -6.96
CA GLU A 348 26.34 9.38 -5.68
C GLU A 348 24.99 8.74 -5.41
N ASP A 349 23.90 9.47 -5.53
CA ASP A 349 22.53 9.00 -5.35
C ASP A 349 22.19 7.84 -6.31
N TRP A 350 22.69 7.89 -7.55
CA TRP A 350 22.49 6.83 -8.53
C TRP A 350 23.26 5.56 -8.14
N ILE A 351 24.51 5.72 -7.68
CA ILE A 351 25.36 4.60 -7.25
C ILE A 351 24.69 3.86 -6.09
N ASP A 352 24.23 4.58 -5.08
CA ASP A 352 23.61 4.00 -3.90
C ASP A 352 22.36 3.18 -4.23
N THR A 353 21.60 3.65 -5.21
CA THR A 353 20.31 3.03 -5.57
C THR A 353 20.41 1.92 -6.60
N TYR A 354 21.29 2.05 -7.63
CA TYR A 354 21.22 1.21 -8.83
C TYR A 354 22.48 0.40 -9.13
N ASN A 355 23.59 0.63 -8.41
CA ASN A 355 24.90 0.09 -8.76
C ASN A 355 24.94 -1.43 -8.84
N GLU A 356 24.24 -2.14 -7.95
CA GLU A 356 24.23 -3.61 -7.93
C GLU A 356 23.59 -4.20 -9.20
N GLY A 357 22.43 -3.68 -9.60
CA GLY A 357 21.75 -4.07 -10.83
C GLY A 357 22.58 -3.74 -12.08
N PHE A 358 23.19 -2.56 -12.09
CA PHE A 358 24.02 -2.10 -13.20
C PHE A 358 25.31 -2.92 -13.38
N LYS A 359 25.96 -3.31 -12.28
CA LYS A 359 27.12 -4.23 -12.35
C LYS A 359 26.77 -5.58 -12.96
N LYS A 360 25.56 -6.07 -12.69
CA LYS A 360 25.05 -7.31 -13.28
C LYS A 360 24.74 -7.11 -14.76
N LEU A 361 24.04 -6.03 -15.13
CA LEU A 361 23.73 -5.69 -16.51
C LEU A 361 24.99 -5.60 -17.38
N LYS A 362 26.07 -4.99 -16.88
CA LYS A 362 27.36 -4.89 -17.62
C LYS A 362 28.03 -6.22 -17.91
N LYS A 363 27.62 -7.31 -17.28
CA LYS A 363 28.17 -8.66 -17.50
C LYS A 363 27.38 -9.46 -18.54
N LEU A 364 26.28 -8.89 -19.05
CA LEU A 364 25.48 -9.47 -20.13
C LEU A 364 26.09 -9.20 -21.48
#